data_29f5b63427bfabf4d86d0638b575d348
#
_entry.id   29f5b63427bfabf4d86d0638b575d348
#
_cell.length_a   1.000
_cell.length_b   1.000
_cell.length_c   1.000
_cell.angle_alpha   90.00
_cell.angle_beta   90.00
_cell.angle_gamma   90.00
#
_symmetry.space_group_name_H-M   'P 1'
#
loop_
_entity.id
_entity.type
_entity.pdbx_description
1 polymer ?
#
loop_
_entity_poly.entity_id
_entity_poly.type
_entity_poly.pdbx_seq_one_letter_code
_entity_poly.pdbx_strand_id
1 'polypeptide(L)'
;TLLKDIAQFPQLQDTMDVWEENLAKAAASVAFCRARYVERIRPKAAQVYEGISSGRERMDLSYQCGLKDAHLCTREELRAFYREELLHDRKEDIQRGSTRSGPQRDDLEILVNEVPARLYGSQGQQRSSVLALKMAECSMVEETTSEAPIVLLDDVMSELDAGRRDYLLNHLDNWQVFVTCCDDESFRELRNGRSFLIDAGQLQRTEDF
;
A
#
# COMPACT_ATOMS: atom_id res chain seq x y z
N THR A 1 -23.70 -5.95 15.88
CA THR A 1 -23.77 -4.88 14.86
C THR A 1 -25.20 -4.69 14.41
N LEU A 2 -25.63 -3.47 14.05
CA LEU A 2 -27.02 -3.14 13.67
C LEU A 2 -27.63 -4.17 12.71
N LEU A 3 -26.95 -4.51 11.61
CA LEU A 3 -27.46 -5.46 10.60
C LEU A 3 -27.76 -6.85 11.16
N LYS A 4 -26.97 -7.33 12.14
CA LYS A 4 -27.24 -8.61 12.83
C LYS A 4 -28.38 -8.47 13.82
N ASP A 5 -28.49 -7.33 14.47
CA ASP A 5 -29.49 -7.07 15.50
C ASP A 5 -30.89 -6.87 14.88
N ILE A 6 -30.99 -6.37 13.65
CA ILE A 6 -32.26 -6.24 12.89
C ILE A 6 -32.98 -7.59 12.74
N ALA A 7 -32.24 -8.70 12.60
CA ALA A 7 -32.84 -10.03 12.52
C ALA A 7 -33.63 -10.40 13.80
N GLN A 8 -33.22 -9.88 14.97
CA GLN A 8 -33.88 -10.08 16.25
C GLN A 8 -34.86 -8.97 16.62
N PHE A 9 -34.56 -7.75 16.18
CA PHE A 9 -35.31 -6.53 16.49
C PHE A 9 -35.63 -5.76 15.21
N PRO A 10 -36.68 -6.17 14.44
CA PRO A 10 -37.00 -5.57 13.13
C PRO A 10 -37.23 -4.05 13.17
N GLN A 11 -37.70 -3.50 14.29
CA GLN A 11 -37.89 -2.06 14.48
C GLN A 11 -36.59 -1.23 14.33
N LEU A 12 -35.43 -1.84 14.49
CA LEU A 12 -34.15 -1.16 14.26
C LEU A 12 -33.94 -0.78 12.78
N GLN A 13 -34.71 -1.39 11.87
CA GLN A 13 -34.66 -1.05 10.45
C GLN A 13 -35.03 0.43 10.21
N ASP A 14 -35.87 1.02 11.01
CA ASP A 14 -36.27 2.43 10.91
C ASP A 14 -35.10 3.39 11.16
N THR A 15 -34.01 2.90 11.78
CA THR A 15 -32.80 3.69 12.03
C THR A 15 -31.76 3.60 10.90
N MET A 16 -31.97 2.73 9.91
CA MET A 16 -30.99 2.44 8.84
C MET A 16 -30.56 3.69 8.08
N ASP A 17 -31.50 4.58 7.76
CA ASP A 17 -31.19 5.80 6.99
C ASP A 17 -30.10 6.67 7.67
N VAL A 18 -30.16 6.78 9.00
CA VAL A 18 -29.17 7.53 9.77
C VAL A 18 -27.80 6.85 9.76
N TRP A 19 -27.80 5.53 9.89
CA TRP A 19 -26.55 4.76 9.88
C TRP A 19 -25.89 4.74 8.51
N GLU A 20 -26.66 4.57 7.44
CA GLU A 20 -26.17 4.61 6.07
C GLU A 20 -25.64 5.99 5.71
N GLU A 21 -26.31 7.06 6.12
CA GLU A 21 -25.82 8.43 5.92
C GLU A 21 -24.46 8.66 6.59
N ASN A 22 -24.31 8.24 7.86
CA ASN A 22 -23.06 8.35 8.59
C ASN A 22 -21.96 7.48 7.97
N LEU A 23 -22.30 6.27 7.53
CA LEU A 23 -21.38 5.35 6.87
C LEU A 23 -20.92 5.92 5.52
N ALA A 24 -21.84 6.45 4.70
CA ALA A 24 -21.51 7.05 3.41
C ALA A 24 -20.58 8.27 3.58
N LYS A 25 -20.81 9.10 4.61
CA LYS A 25 -19.93 10.23 4.94
C LYS A 25 -18.52 9.77 5.35
N ALA A 26 -18.42 8.75 6.19
CA ALA A 26 -17.14 8.20 6.63
C ALA A 26 -16.41 7.50 5.45
N ALA A 27 -17.13 6.70 4.65
CA ALA A 27 -16.64 6.03 3.46
C ALA A 27 -16.07 7.03 2.44
N ALA A 28 -16.81 8.09 2.15
CA ALA A 28 -16.36 9.15 1.24
C ALA A 28 -15.07 9.82 1.73
N SER A 29 -14.94 10.04 3.03
CA SER A 29 -13.72 10.63 3.59
C SER A 29 -12.52 9.72 3.44
N VAL A 30 -12.68 8.42 3.68
CA VAL A 30 -11.61 7.42 3.49
C VAL A 30 -11.23 7.30 2.02
N ALA A 31 -12.21 7.12 1.13
CA ALA A 31 -11.96 6.97 -0.30
C ALA A 31 -11.30 8.22 -0.90
N PHE A 32 -11.73 9.41 -0.51
CA PHE A 32 -11.12 10.67 -0.92
C PHE A 32 -9.64 10.75 -0.51
N CYS A 33 -9.33 10.41 0.73
CA CYS A 33 -7.95 10.42 1.22
C CYS A 33 -7.08 9.39 0.49
N ARG A 34 -7.60 8.17 0.28
CA ARG A 34 -6.89 7.10 -0.44
C ARG A 34 -6.64 7.46 -1.89
N ALA A 35 -7.65 7.95 -2.61
CA ALA A 35 -7.52 8.36 -4.00
C ALA A 35 -6.44 9.45 -4.16
N ARG A 36 -6.46 10.46 -3.31
CA ARG A 36 -5.44 11.54 -3.31
C ARG A 36 -4.06 11.04 -2.93
N TYR A 37 -3.96 10.10 -2.00
CA TYR A 37 -2.70 9.49 -1.63
C TYR A 37 -2.10 8.71 -2.81
N VAL A 38 -2.92 7.90 -3.50
CA VAL A 38 -2.47 7.12 -4.67
C VAL A 38 -1.97 8.05 -5.78
N GLU A 39 -2.66 9.14 -6.08
CA GLU A 39 -2.20 10.12 -7.08
C GLU A 39 -0.86 10.79 -6.70
N ARG A 40 -0.61 10.99 -5.42
CA ARG A 40 0.67 11.57 -4.97
C ARG A 40 1.82 10.57 -5.02
N ILE A 41 1.59 9.31 -4.63
CA ILE A 41 2.63 8.27 -4.62
C ILE A 41 2.93 7.71 -6.00
N ARG A 42 1.94 7.70 -6.90
CA ARG A 42 1.99 7.12 -8.24
C ARG A 42 3.24 7.51 -9.04
N PRO A 43 3.55 8.80 -9.27
CA PRO A 43 4.74 9.19 -10.04
C PRO A 43 6.04 8.79 -9.36
N LYS A 44 6.11 8.82 -8.01
CA LYS A 44 7.30 8.44 -7.25
C LYS A 44 7.55 6.93 -7.34
N ALA A 45 6.51 6.14 -7.14
CA ALA A 45 6.59 4.69 -7.25
C ALA A 45 6.97 4.25 -8.68
N ALA A 46 6.41 4.90 -9.71
CA ALA A 46 6.77 4.67 -11.10
C ALA A 46 8.24 4.97 -11.37
N GLN A 47 8.77 6.09 -10.88
CA GLN A 47 10.18 6.47 -11.03
C GLN A 47 11.12 5.47 -10.36
N VAL A 48 10.80 5.07 -9.12
CA VAL A 48 11.60 4.06 -8.38
C VAL A 48 11.57 2.73 -9.11
N TYR A 49 10.40 2.29 -9.58
CA TYR A 49 10.26 1.03 -10.30
C TYR A 49 11.01 1.02 -11.63
N GLU A 50 10.98 2.12 -12.37
CA GLU A 50 11.77 2.30 -13.59
C GLU A 50 13.26 2.13 -13.31
N GLY A 51 13.76 2.73 -12.23
CA GLY A 51 15.14 2.54 -11.79
C GLY A 51 15.47 1.10 -11.41
N ILE A 52 14.63 0.45 -10.60
CA ILE A 52 14.78 -0.97 -10.21
C ILE A 52 14.82 -1.88 -11.44
N SER A 53 14.01 -1.60 -12.46
CA SER A 53 13.95 -2.38 -13.70
C SER A 53 15.02 -2.00 -14.73
N SER A 54 15.87 -1.02 -14.43
CA SER A 54 16.84 -0.41 -15.36
C SER A 54 16.18 0.11 -16.66
N GLY A 55 15.02 0.75 -16.50
CA GLY A 55 14.24 1.35 -17.60
C GLY A 55 13.49 0.33 -18.48
N ARG A 56 13.50 -0.95 -18.16
CA ARG A 56 12.91 -2.01 -18.99
C ARG A 56 11.39 -2.15 -18.82
N GLU A 57 10.87 -1.73 -17.69
CA GLU A 57 9.47 -1.91 -17.32
C GLU A 57 8.90 -0.60 -16.76
N ARG A 58 7.61 -0.40 -16.94
CA ARG A 58 6.87 0.74 -16.40
C ARG A 58 5.82 0.27 -15.42
N MET A 59 5.75 0.96 -14.29
CA MET A 59 4.74 0.70 -13.26
C MET A 59 3.71 1.82 -13.28
N ASP A 60 2.45 1.44 -13.07
CA ASP A 60 1.36 2.37 -12.83
C ASP A 60 0.50 1.92 -11.65
N LEU A 61 -0.19 2.87 -11.02
CA LEU A 61 -1.04 2.65 -9.85
C LEU A 61 -2.42 3.28 -10.08
N SER A 62 -3.46 2.56 -9.67
CA SER A 62 -4.80 3.13 -9.63
C SER A 62 -5.57 2.68 -8.39
N TYR A 63 -6.37 3.59 -7.82
CA TYR A 63 -7.26 3.29 -6.71
C TYR A 63 -8.61 2.80 -7.23
N GLN A 64 -9.00 1.60 -6.80
CA GLN A 64 -10.21 0.90 -7.22
C GLN A 64 -11.26 0.96 -6.10
N CYS A 65 -12.27 1.80 -6.25
CA CYS A 65 -13.35 1.94 -5.27
C CYS A 65 -14.76 1.77 -5.86
N GLY A 66 -14.88 1.16 -7.03
CA GLY A 66 -16.17 1.01 -7.74
C GLY A 66 -16.63 2.28 -8.47
N LEU A 67 -16.14 3.47 -8.11
CA LEU A 67 -16.37 4.71 -8.86
C LEU A 67 -15.16 5.01 -9.74
N LYS A 68 -15.40 5.12 -11.04
CA LYS A 68 -14.35 5.47 -12.00
C LYS A 68 -13.81 6.87 -11.72
N ASP A 69 -12.51 7.04 -11.89
CA ASP A 69 -11.83 8.32 -11.72
C ASP A 69 -12.07 9.00 -10.35
N ALA A 70 -12.18 8.19 -9.28
CA ALA A 70 -12.44 8.66 -7.92
C ALA A 70 -11.47 9.76 -7.43
N HIS A 71 -10.26 9.83 -7.99
CA HIS A 71 -9.27 10.87 -7.70
C HIS A 71 -9.70 12.27 -8.18
N LEU A 72 -10.61 12.37 -9.15
CA LEU A 72 -11.18 13.63 -9.63
C LEU A 72 -12.44 14.05 -8.85
N CYS A 73 -13.03 13.13 -8.08
CA CYS A 73 -14.26 13.38 -7.36
C CYS A 73 -14.06 14.25 -6.11
N THR A 74 -15.09 15.01 -5.78
CA THR A 74 -15.23 15.69 -4.48
C THR A 74 -15.68 14.69 -3.41
N ARG A 75 -15.59 15.10 -2.13
CA ARG A 75 -16.13 14.27 -1.03
C ARG A 75 -17.64 14.11 -1.12
N GLU A 76 -18.34 15.13 -1.60
CA GLU A 76 -19.78 15.15 -1.77
C GLU A 76 -20.23 14.15 -2.85
N GLU A 77 -19.53 14.08 -3.96
CA GLU A 77 -19.77 13.09 -5.02
C GLU A 77 -19.53 11.66 -4.55
N LEU A 78 -18.42 11.44 -3.83
CA LEU A 78 -18.13 10.15 -3.21
C LEU A 78 -19.18 9.77 -2.15
N ARG A 79 -19.66 10.73 -1.34
CA ARG A 79 -20.74 10.49 -0.38
C ARG A 79 -22.04 10.09 -1.06
N ALA A 80 -22.41 10.79 -2.14
CA ALA A 80 -23.60 10.47 -2.93
C ALA A 80 -23.48 9.05 -3.51
N PHE A 81 -22.35 8.71 -4.09
CA PHE A 81 -22.06 7.37 -4.60
C PHE A 81 -22.22 6.29 -3.53
N TYR A 82 -21.53 6.41 -2.38
CA TYR A 82 -21.63 5.40 -1.32
C TYR A 82 -23.03 5.30 -0.73
N ARG A 83 -23.74 6.42 -0.64
CA ARG A 83 -25.14 6.41 -0.17
C ARG A 83 -26.05 5.62 -1.13
N GLU A 84 -25.91 5.83 -2.44
CA GLU A 84 -26.66 5.08 -3.46
C GLU A 84 -26.37 3.60 -3.40
N GLU A 85 -25.09 3.19 -3.30
CA GLU A 85 -24.67 1.81 -3.15
C GLU A 85 -25.26 1.16 -1.88
N LEU A 86 -25.20 1.83 -0.74
CA LEU A 86 -25.76 1.32 0.52
C LEU A 86 -27.29 1.15 0.43
N LEU A 87 -28.01 2.09 -0.19
CA LEU A 87 -29.44 1.98 -0.40
C LEU A 87 -29.79 0.84 -1.35
N HIS A 88 -29.01 0.67 -2.41
CA HIS A 88 -29.19 -0.43 -3.37
C HIS A 88 -29.02 -1.80 -2.72
N ASP A 89 -27.96 -1.95 -1.92
CA ASP A 89 -27.57 -3.22 -1.31
C ASP A 89 -28.31 -3.52 0.01
N ARG A 90 -29.08 -2.58 0.57
CA ARG A 90 -29.73 -2.64 1.90
C ARG A 90 -30.39 -3.97 2.21
N LYS A 91 -31.20 -4.50 1.29
CA LYS A 91 -31.95 -5.75 1.51
C LYS A 91 -31.00 -6.95 1.68
N GLU A 92 -29.99 -7.02 0.84
CA GLU A 92 -29.01 -8.11 0.90
C GLU A 92 -28.11 -7.98 2.13
N ASP A 93 -27.72 -6.76 2.49
CA ASP A 93 -26.91 -6.46 3.67
C ASP A 93 -27.63 -6.89 4.98
N ILE A 94 -28.93 -6.62 5.08
CA ILE A 94 -29.76 -7.09 6.19
C ILE A 94 -29.78 -8.62 6.23
N GLN A 95 -30.00 -9.29 5.09
CA GLN A 95 -30.04 -10.75 5.03
C GLN A 95 -28.70 -11.39 5.40
N ARG A 96 -27.58 -10.78 5.02
CA ARG A 96 -26.23 -11.26 5.31
C ARG A 96 -25.72 -10.86 6.69
N GLY A 97 -26.31 -9.85 7.31
CA GLY A 97 -25.84 -9.25 8.56
C GLY A 97 -24.49 -8.50 8.41
N SER A 98 -24.13 -8.07 7.20
CA SER A 98 -22.89 -7.35 6.91
C SER A 98 -23.00 -6.50 5.66
N THR A 99 -22.31 -5.35 5.65
CA THR A 99 -22.29 -4.39 4.54
C THR A 99 -21.40 -4.89 3.40
N ARG A 100 -21.92 -4.85 2.18
CA ARG A 100 -21.21 -5.23 0.94
C ARG A 100 -20.40 -4.06 0.38
N SER A 101 -20.95 -2.88 0.41
CA SER A 101 -20.37 -1.66 -0.16
C SER A 101 -19.57 -0.88 0.87
N GLY A 102 -18.50 -0.22 0.42
CA GLY A 102 -17.68 0.65 1.25
C GLY A 102 -16.18 0.45 1.07
N PRO A 103 -15.35 1.35 1.64
CA PRO A 103 -13.90 1.40 1.40
C PRO A 103 -13.12 0.19 1.92
N GLN A 104 -13.73 -0.70 2.69
CA GLN A 104 -13.15 -2.00 3.05
C GLN A 104 -13.09 -2.99 1.86
N ARG A 105 -13.73 -2.67 0.75
CA ARG A 105 -13.73 -3.46 -0.50
C ARG A 105 -12.84 -2.85 -1.56
N ASP A 106 -12.36 -1.63 -1.32
CA ASP A 106 -11.49 -0.96 -2.26
C ASP A 106 -10.12 -1.66 -2.33
N ASP A 107 -9.46 -1.53 -3.47
CA ASP A 107 -8.15 -2.13 -3.71
C ASP A 107 -7.20 -1.10 -4.36
N LEU A 108 -5.92 -1.40 -4.32
CA LEU A 108 -4.88 -0.71 -5.07
C LEU A 108 -4.45 -1.61 -6.22
N GLU A 109 -4.78 -1.20 -7.44
CA GLU A 109 -4.31 -1.90 -8.62
C GLU A 109 -2.90 -1.44 -8.99
N ILE A 110 -2.01 -2.39 -9.17
CA ILE A 110 -0.65 -2.19 -9.63
C ILE A 110 -0.53 -2.80 -11.02
N LEU A 111 -0.17 -1.97 -11.99
CA LEU A 111 0.08 -2.40 -13.36
C LEU A 111 1.59 -2.38 -13.64
N VAL A 112 2.09 -3.40 -14.30
CA VAL A 112 3.44 -3.45 -14.88
C VAL A 112 3.30 -3.66 -16.37
N ASN A 113 3.78 -2.71 -17.16
CA ASN A 113 3.58 -2.70 -18.62
C ASN A 113 2.11 -2.87 -19.00
N GLU A 114 1.21 -2.12 -18.33
CA GLU A 114 -0.24 -2.13 -18.54
C GLU A 114 -0.95 -3.45 -18.15
N VAL A 115 -0.24 -4.39 -17.51
CA VAL A 115 -0.78 -5.69 -17.08
C VAL A 115 -0.87 -5.75 -15.57
N PRO A 116 -1.99 -6.21 -14.97
CA PRO A 116 -2.15 -6.35 -13.52
C PRO A 116 -1.07 -7.25 -12.90
N ALA A 117 -0.19 -6.66 -12.11
CA ALA A 117 0.97 -7.35 -11.52
C ALA A 117 0.57 -8.48 -10.58
N ARG A 118 -0.55 -8.33 -9.86
CA ARG A 118 -1.05 -9.36 -8.93
C ARG A 118 -1.43 -10.66 -9.62
N LEU A 119 -1.98 -10.59 -10.83
CA LEU A 119 -2.50 -11.76 -11.55
C LEU A 119 -1.49 -12.33 -12.54
N TYR A 120 -0.72 -11.49 -13.20
CA TYR A 120 0.11 -11.85 -14.34
C TYR A 120 1.59 -11.48 -14.18
N GLY A 121 1.93 -10.70 -13.14
CA GLY A 121 3.31 -10.33 -12.87
C GLY A 121 4.15 -11.52 -12.41
N SER A 122 5.41 -11.59 -12.86
CA SER A 122 6.39 -12.50 -12.29
C SER A 122 6.64 -12.18 -10.80
N GLN A 123 7.16 -13.14 -10.05
CA GLN A 123 7.52 -12.90 -8.64
C GLN A 123 8.48 -11.71 -8.49
N GLY A 124 9.45 -11.59 -9.40
CA GLY A 124 10.37 -10.45 -9.41
C GLY A 124 9.67 -9.11 -9.65
N GLN A 125 8.68 -9.05 -10.55
CA GLN A 125 7.88 -7.85 -10.79
C GLN A 125 7.02 -7.47 -9.58
N GLN A 126 6.37 -8.46 -8.95
CA GLN A 126 5.56 -8.24 -7.75
C GLN A 126 6.41 -7.70 -6.59
N ARG A 127 7.57 -8.31 -6.31
CA ARG A 127 8.51 -7.87 -5.27
C ARG A 127 9.05 -6.46 -5.53
N SER A 128 9.45 -6.19 -6.78
CA SER A 128 9.89 -4.85 -7.19
C SER A 128 8.80 -3.80 -7.04
N SER A 129 7.56 -4.16 -7.31
CA SER A 129 6.42 -3.24 -7.13
C SER A 129 6.21 -2.86 -5.66
N VAL A 130 6.28 -3.84 -4.76
CA VAL A 130 6.19 -3.59 -3.31
C VAL A 130 7.36 -2.72 -2.84
N LEU A 131 8.58 -3.03 -3.27
CA LEU A 131 9.78 -2.27 -2.93
C LEU A 131 9.67 -0.82 -3.42
N ALA A 132 9.25 -0.62 -4.68
CA ALA A 132 9.07 0.71 -5.25
C ALA A 132 8.04 1.55 -4.48
N LEU A 133 6.92 0.93 -4.06
CA LEU A 133 5.93 1.57 -3.21
C LEU A 133 6.52 1.98 -1.85
N LYS A 134 7.28 1.10 -1.20
CA LYS A 134 7.88 1.38 0.11
C LYS A 134 8.92 2.50 0.05
N MET A 135 9.77 2.50 -0.98
CA MET A 135 10.72 3.60 -1.18
C MET A 135 10.00 4.93 -1.49
N ALA A 136 8.95 4.89 -2.31
CA ALA A 136 8.13 6.07 -2.58
C ALA A 136 7.42 6.59 -1.32
N GLU A 137 6.94 5.69 -0.41
CA GLU A 137 6.41 6.07 0.91
C GLU A 137 7.48 6.80 1.74
N CYS A 138 8.69 6.26 1.82
CA CYS A 138 9.79 6.90 2.56
C CYS A 138 10.05 8.33 2.06
N SER A 139 10.13 8.52 0.74
CA SER A 139 10.30 9.84 0.12
C SER A 139 9.13 10.79 0.44
N MET A 140 7.90 10.27 0.47
CA MET A 140 6.72 11.09 0.83
C MET A 140 6.70 11.47 2.31
N VAL A 141 7.15 10.60 3.20
CA VAL A 141 7.30 10.90 4.63
C VAL A 141 8.31 12.02 4.81
N GLU A 142 9.50 11.90 4.23
CA GLU A 142 10.55 12.91 4.28
C GLU A 142 10.06 14.29 3.76
N GLU A 143 9.37 14.32 2.62
CA GLU A 143 8.79 15.55 2.07
C GLU A 143 7.73 16.19 3.00
N THR A 144 6.97 15.36 3.73
CA THR A 144 5.86 15.83 4.56
C THR A 144 6.32 16.28 5.94
N THR A 145 7.29 15.57 6.52
CA THR A 145 7.78 15.80 7.89
C THR A 145 9.05 16.64 7.93
N SER A 146 9.77 16.74 6.79
CA SER A 146 11.14 17.28 6.71
C SER A 146 12.15 16.49 7.57
N GLU A 147 11.83 15.26 7.91
CA GLU A 147 12.69 14.34 8.65
C GLU A 147 12.89 13.05 7.85
N ALA A 148 14.15 12.61 7.75
CA ALA A 148 14.49 11.36 7.08
C ALA A 148 13.91 10.16 7.85
N PRO A 149 13.19 9.24 7.20
CA PRO A 149 12.65 8.05 7.86
C PRO A 149 13.76 7.06 8.22
N ILE A 150 13.52 6.23 9.24
CA ILE A 150 14.31 5.03 9.47
C ILE A 150 13.71 3.89 8.65
N VAL A 151 14.51 3.26 7.82
CA VAL A 151 14.08 2.17 6.92
C VAL A 151 14.50 0.83 7.50
N LEU A 152 13.54 -0.10 7.60
CA LEU A 152 13.79 -1.46 8.06
C LEU A 152 13.53 -2.42 6.90
N LEU A 153 14.58 -3.15 6.48
CA LEU A 153 14.54 -4.13 5.40
C LEU A 153 14.81 -5.53 5.98
N ASP A 154 13.74 -6.29 6.18
CA ASP A 154 13.83 -7.63 6.77
C ASP A 154 13.87 -8.69 5.68
N ASP A 155 15.02 -9.36 5.54
CA ASP A 155 15.32 -10.42 4.55
C ASP A 155 15.04 -10.06 3.07
N VAL A 156 15.01 -8.75 2.75
CA VAL A 156 14.66 -8.29 1.39
C VAL A 156 15.77 -8.63 0.39
N MET A 157 17.02 -8.65 0.83
CA MET A 157 18.19 -8.84 -0.05
C MET A 157 18.26 -10.23 -0.69
N SER A 158 17.83 -11.26 0.03
CA SER A 158 17.79 -12.65 -0.46
C SER A 158 16.81 -12.82 -1.62
N GLU A 159 15.81 -11.95 -1.70
CA GLU A 159 14.72 -12.02 -2.68
C GLU A 159 14.97 -11.24 -3.97
N LEU A 160 16.06 -10.46 -4.04
CA LEU A 160 16.39 -9.57 -5.14
C LEU A 160 17.57 -10.14 -5.97
N ASP A 161 17.51 -9.97 -7.29
CA ASP A 161 18.69 -10.17 -8.14
C ASP A 161 19.73 -9.06 -7.93
N ALA A 162 20.95 -9.27 -8.41
CA ALA A 162 22.06 -8.33 -8.21
C ALA A 162 21.77 -6.91 -8.68
N GLY A 163 21.12 -6.73 -9.83
CA GLY A 163 20.81 -5.40 -10.36
C GLY A 163 19.80 -4.63 -9.50
N ARG A 164 18.81 -5.32 -8.94
CA ARG A 164 17.82 -4.74 -8.03
C ARG A 164 18.42 -4.40 -6.68
N ARG A 165 19.31 -5.26 -6.16
CA ARG A 165 20.07 -5.00 -4.94
C ARG A 165 20.93 -3.75 -5.08
N ASP A 166 21.71 -3.66 -6.15
CA ASP A 166 22.57 -2.51 -6.44
C ASP A 166 21.75 -1.21 -6.52
N TYR A 167 20.61 -1.23 -7.23
CA TYR A 167 19.72 -0.08 -7.26
C TYR A 167 19.24 0.33 -5.87
N LEU A 168 18.74 -0.63 -5.07
CA LEU A 168 18.24 -0.37 -3.73
C LEU A 168 19.32 0.27 -2.86
N LEU A 169 20.50 -0.32 -2.80
CA LEU A 169 21.62 0.13 -1.97
C LEU A 169 22.08 1.56 -2.35
N ASN A 170 22.14 1.87 -3.64
CA ASN A 170 22.52 3.20 -4.12
C ASN A 170 21.47 4.31 -3.87
N HIS A 171 20.23 3.94 -3.51
CA HIS A 171 19.15 4.91 -3.25
C HIS A 171 18.77 5.03 -1.78
N LEU A 172 19.49 4.33 -0.89
CA LEU A 172 19.28 4.39 0.57
C LEU A 172 20.27 5.31 1.29
N ASP A 173 21.24 5.88 0.59
CA ASP A 173 22.37 6.64 1.18
C ASP A 173 21.94 7.84 2.05
N ASN A 174 20.75 8.39 1.81
CA ASN A 174 20.25 9.54 2.57
C ASN A 174 19.46 9.15 3.83
N TRP A 175 19.21 7.85 4.06
CA TRP A 175 18.39 7.37 5.15
C TRP A 175 19.19 6.48 6.12
N GLN A 176 18.77 6.44 7.37
CA GLN A 176 19.24 5.40 8.28
C GLN A 176 18.53 4.09 7.97
N VAL A 177 19.29 3.08 7.60
CA VAL A 177 18.73 1.79 7.14
C VAL A 177 19.23 0.66 8.02
N PHE A 178 18.31 -0.21 8.44
CA PHE A 178 18.63 -1.49 9.05
C PHE A 178 18.24 -2.60 8.09
N VAL A 179 19.21 -3.45 7.78
CA VAL A 179 19.00 -4.59 6.87
C VAL A 179 19.28 -5.87 7.62
N THR A 180 18.35 -6.83 7.60
CA THR A 180 18.61 -8.20 8.03
C THR A 180 18.80 -9.11 6.82
N CYS A 181 19.72 -10.04 6.89
CA CYS A 181 19.86 -11.12 5.90
C CYS A 181 20.58 -12.32 6.51
N CYS A 182 20.47 -13.46 5.87
CA CYS A 182 21.12 -14.72 6.30
C CYS A 182 22.43 -15.01 5.54
N ASP A 183 22.83 -14.15 4.58
CA ASP A 183 23.97 -14.38 3.71
C ASP A 183 25.01 -13.27 3.83
N ASP A 184 26.24 -13.62 4.13
CA ASP A 184 27.38 -12.69 4.24
C ASP A 184 27.76 -12.04 2.89
N GLU A 185 27.45 -12.69 1.75
CA GLU A 185 27.78 -12.14 0.44
C GLU A 185 26.96 -10.89 0.10
N SER A 186 25.72 -10.83 0.57
CA SER A 186 24.82 -9.70 0.35
C SER A 186 25.31 -8.38 0.95
N PHE A 187 26.22 -8.39 1.95
CA PHE A 187 26.78 -7.19 2.58
C PHE A 187 28.01 -6.64 1.91
N ARG A 188 28.71 -7.43 1.08
CA ARG A 188 29.97 -6.99 0.44
C ARG A 188 29.79 -5.86 -0.56
N GLU A 189 28.56 -5.61 -0.99
CA GLU A 189 28.20 -4.53 -1.92
C GLU A 189 27.89 -3.21 -1.19
N LEU A 190 27.73 -3.23 0.14
CA LEU A 190 27.53 -2.03 0.95
C LEU A 190 28.84 -1.24 1.07
N ARG A 191 28.76 0.07 0.84
CA ARG A 191 29.94 0.95 0.81
C ARG A 191 30.25 1.61 2.15
N ASN A 192 29.23 1.81 2.97
CA ASN A 192 29.35 2.45 4.29
C ASN A 192 28.34 1.83 5.23
N GLY A 193 28.79 1.33 6.37
CA GLY A 193 27.86 0.78 7.35
C GLY A 193 28.55 0.02 8.47
N ARG A 194 27.73 -0.58 9.30
CA ARG A 194 28.16 -1.46 10.39
C ARG A 194 27.41 -2.77 10.32
N SER A 195 28.12 -3.87 10.25
CA SER A 195 27.53 -5.21 10.32
C SER A 195 27.55 -5.77 11.73
N PHE A 196 26.53 -6.51 12.08
CA PHE A 196 26.35 -7.20 13.33
C PHE A 196 26.07 -8.68 13.06
N LEU A 197 27.03 -9.56 13.33
CA LEU A 197 26.80 -11.01 13.21
C LEU A 197 26.13 -11.52 14.48
N ILE A 198 24.94 -12.08 14.34
CA ILE A 198 24.17 -12.65 15.43
C ILE A 198 24.03 -14.15 15.21
N ASP A 199 24.46 -14.95 16.18
CA ASP A 199 24.32 -16.39 16.19
C ASP A 199 23.72 -16.85 17.52
N ALA A 200 22.72 -17.74 17.47
CA ALA A 200 21.97 -18.23 18.62
C ALA A 200 21.48 -17.12 19.58
N GLY A 201 21.09 -15.96 19.03
CA GLY A 201 20.61 -14.81 19.80
C GLY A 201 21.72 -13.99 20.49
N GLN A 202 22.98 -14.26 20.18
CA GLN A 202 24.14 -13.54 20.75
C GLN A 202 24.92 -12.80 19.66
N LEU A 203 25.35 -11.57 19.96
CA LEU A 203 26.23 -10.80 19.08
C LEU A 203 27.63 -11.45 19.10
N GLN A 204 28.07 -11.95 17.94
CA GLN A 204 29.35 -12.60 17.76
C GLN A 204 30.42 -11.64 17.25
N ARG A 205 30.08 -10.77 16.30
CA ARG A 205 31.03 -9.89 15.65
C ARG A 205 30.37 -8.57 15.23
N THR A 206 31.13 -7.49 15.29
CA THR A 206 30.78 -6.18 14.74
C THR A 206 31.90 -5.72 13.83
N GLU A 207 31.58 -5.29 12.62
CA GLU A 207 32.56 -4.76 11.64
C GLU A 207 32.01 -3.49 10.99
N ASP A 208 32.88 -2.51 10.80
CA ASP A 208 32.62 -1.30 10.01
C ASP A 208 33.20 -1.52 8.59
N PHE A 209 32.49 -1.05 7.55
CA PHE A 209 32.88 -1.18 6.14
C PHE A 209 32.56 0.09 5.37
#